data_b52a5d4255d2c5568bc8529887e6522b
#
_entry.id   b52a5d4255d2c5568bc8529887e6522b
#
_cell.length_a   1.000
_cell.length_b   1.000
_cell.length_c   1.000
_cell.angle_alpha   90.00
_cell.angle_beta   90.00
_cell.angle_gamma   90.00
#
_symmetry.space_group_name_H-M   'P 1'
#
loop_
_entity.id
_entity.type
_entity.pdbx_description
1 polymer ?
#
loop_
_entity_poly.entity_id
_entity_poly.type
_entity_poly.pdbx_seq_one_letter_code
_entity_poly.pdbx_strand_id
1 'polypeptide(L)'
;TTLVGAGIAVAVMAGGSTWVDATPSRVEGTVQSAHPSQVRLACPSGIVDPFETTNVAAGTTWSSLTSAPTSPAPASVTGTGGAIPTALTLAGQGGGELAGLSAVGCAAPRTSQWIATGATISGADMVLILSNPGPTASVVSIDGYGASGPLSASSRQVTVPATSSVSVLLAGWFPDENSLAVHVRADGGGVAAWVQASLMNGEVPQGATLASAVVPATSQTILGVDPKGTSLLRLVSPSGEAHVSVSVADSAGVHPLPGGQGTVAEGTTLEMPLDGASSDSSPIALIVTSDREVVAQTTTITLGAPWAQRASAWIMRSNASPATPLTEAMIPGAGQLSAMTTSVLSSTPIRATSLATDSGVSATSASLLLYAPADAAAASAIQEETPRSAQPGPSATPDIWASPSPTSQSGASQSGALQDAQSSGTSASTPGAVAVRVGGRTIYVAPGVPTLVSLPDTASQMSADTPIQAALVISADTAVGRMSTTWNVGTEGISAVTGSIRTTN
;
A
#
# COMPACT_ATOMS: atom_id res chain seq x y z
N THR A 1 71.01 38.62 22.78
CA THR A 1 69.88 38.25 21.88
C THR A 1 69.10 36.98 22.34
N THR A 2 69.64 36.26 23.32
CA THR A 2 69.02 34.98 23.82
C THR A 2 68.07 35.19 25.01
N LEU A 3 68.08 36.29 25.70
CA LEU A 3 67.23 36.58 26.85
C LEU A 3 65.83 37.13 26.48
N VAL A 4 65.67 37.75 25.33
CA VAL A 4 64.38 38.27 24.85
C VAL A 4 63.46 37.15 24.32
N GLY A 5 64.06 36.08 23.81
CA GLY A 5 63.31 34.91 23.33
C GLY A 5 62.68 34.07 24.44
N ALA A 6 63.31 33.97 25.60
CA ALA A 6 62.75 33.20 26.75
C ALA A 6 61.57 33.90 27.40
N GLY A 7 61.53 35.24 27.42
CA GLY A 7 60.45 36.03 27.98
C GLY A 7 59.13 35.90 27.15
N ILE A 8 59.24 35.83 25.83
CA ILE A 8 58.08 35.69 24.94
C ILE A 8 57.49 34.25 25.05
N ALA A 9 58.34 33.25 25.19
CA ALA A 9 57.87 31.85 25.34
C ALA A 9 57.12 31.65 26.69
N VAL A 10 57.57 32.27 27.77
CA VAL A 10 56.88 32.21 29.07
C VAL A 10 55.55 32.98 29.07
N ALA A 11 55.48 34.12 28.34
CA ALA A 11 54.25 34.90 28.23
C ALA A 11 53.17 34.13 27.40
N VAL A 12 53.60 33.41 26.37
CA VAL A 12 52.68 32.57 25.56
C VAL A 12 52.20 31.37 26.38
N MET A 13 53.05 30.77 27.22
CA MET A 13 52.66 29.65 28.08
C MET A 13 51.78 30.08 29.28
N ALA A 14 51.96 31.28 29.79
CA ALA A 14 51.10 31.84 30.84
C ALA A 14 49.74 32.34 30.32
N GLY A 15 49.69 32.79 29.03
CA GLY A 15 48.43 33.17 28.36
C GLY A 15 47.60 31.98 27.89
N GLY A 16 48.23 30.83 27.66
CA GLY A 16 47.54 29.64 27.16
C GLY A 16 46.69 28.94 28.22
N SER A 17 46.98 29.11 29.52
CA SER A 17 46.23 28.47 30.59
C SER A 17 44.91 29.15 30.97
N THR A 18 44.69 30.39 30.52
CA THR A 18 43.43 31.11 30.76
C THR A 18 42.37 30.88 29.67
N TRP A 19 42.70 30.10 28.64
CA TRP A 19 41.75 29.83 27.54
C TRP A 19 41.08 28.45 27.69
N VAL A 20 41.36 27.68 28.71
CA VAL A 20 40.84 26.32 28.88
C VAL A 20 39.54 26.28 29.69
N ASP A 21 39.16 27.36 30.35
CA ASP A 21 37.95 27.44 31.18
C ASP A 21 36.74 28.09 30.49
N ALA A 22 36.77 28.28 29.16
CA ALA A 22 35.54 28.58 28.44
C ALA A 22 34.71 27.30 28.33
N THR A 23 33.81 27.09 29.29
CA THR A 23 32.76 26.09 29.17
C THR A 23 32.09 26.31 27.80
N PRO A 24 32.09 25.31 26.90
CA PRO A 24 31.40 25.47 25.61
C PRO A 24 29.94 25.82 25.92
N SER A 25 29.51 26.99 25.52
CA SER A 25 28.09 27.36 25.57
C SER A 25 27.31 26.27 24.87
N ARG A 26 26.47 25.59 25.64
CA ARG A 26 25.59 24.56 25.10
C ARG A 26 24.64 25.26 24.15
N VAL A 27 24.87 25.12 22.85
CA VAL A 27 23.94 25.61 21.83
C VAL A 27 22.69 24.74 21.96
N GLU A 28 21.65 25.24 22.60
CA GLU A 28 20.35 24.60 22.57
C GLU A 28 19.79 24.79 21.15
N GLY A 29 19.84 23.71 20.38
CA GLY A 29 19.20 23.68 19.07
C GLY A 29 17.68 23.62 19.27
N THR A 30 16.98 24.65 18.82
CA THR A 30 15.51 24.56 18.67
C THR A 30 15.17 23.58 17.57
N VAL A 31 14.41 22.54 17.90
CA VAL A 31 13.85 21.62 16.91
C VAL A 31 12.71 22.36 16.21
N GLN A 32 12.91 22.70 14.95
CA GLN A 32 11.89 23.32 14.11
C GLN A 32 11.42 22.29 13.09
N SER A 33 10.15 21.94 13.13
CA SER A 33 9.53 21.12 12.08
C SER A 33 9.26 22.00 10.85
N ALA A 34 9.95 21.72 9.76
CA ALA A 34 9.68 22.36 8.47
C ALA A 34 8.77 21.46 7.64
N HIS A 35 7.59 21.97 7.30
CA HIS A 35 6.76 21.34 6.27
C HIS A 35 7.26 21.79 4.89
N PRO A 36 7.40 20.88 3.92
CA PRO A 36 7.78 21.27 2.57
C PRO A 36 6.71 22.22 1.99
N SER A 37 7.13 23.31 1.39
CA SER A 37 6.22 24.28 0.75
C SER A 37 5.48 23.71 -0.46
N GLN A 38 6.03 22.67 -1.06
CA GLN A 38 5.46 21.90 -2.17
C GLN A 38 5.69 20.42 -1.94
N VAL A 39 4.64 19.63 -2.11
CA VAL A 39 4.70 18.17 -2.13
C VAL A 39 4.39 17.72 -3.54
N ARG A 40 5.32 17.00 -4.16
CA ARG A 40 5.16 16.48 -5.52
C ARG A 40 5.13 14.96 -5.50
N LEU A 41 4.01 14.39 -5.92
CA LEU A 41 3.85 12.95 -6.11
C LEU A 41 4.08 12.64 -7.60
N ALA A 42 4.89 11.65 -7.90
CA ALA A 42 5.00 11.08 -9.24
C ALA A 42 3.83 10.11 -9.48
N CYS A 43 3.34 10.05 -10.71
CA CYS A 43 2.28 9.14 -11.12
C CYS A 43 2.77 8.24 -12.26
N PRO A 44 2.45 6.93 -12.29
CA PRO A 44 2.75 6.10 -13.44
C PRO A 44 1.86 6.48 -14.60
N SER A 45 2.40 6.44 -15.83
CA SER A 45 1.68 6.87 -17.03
C SER A 45 0.64 5.86 -17.52
N GLY A 46 0.80 4.57 -17.21
CA GLY A 46 -0.06 3.49 -17.69
C GLY A 46 0.65 2.14 -17.77
N ILE A 47 0.10 1.21 -18.55
CA ILE A 47 0.73 -0.07 -18.88
C ILE A 47 1.78 0.15 -19.97
N VAL A 48 2.96 -0.43 -19.79
CA VAL A 48 4.13 -0.30 -20.67
C VAL A 48 4.30 -1.57 -21.50
N ASP A 49 4.71 -1.43 -22.75
CA ASP A 49 5.14 -2.59 -23.54
C ASP A 49 6.46 -3.12 -22.97
N PRO A 50 6.56 -4.38 -22.54
CA PRO A 50 7.78 -4.92 -21.95
C PRO A 50 8.95 -5.01 -22.93
N PHE A 51 8.69 -5.04 -24.25
CA PHE A 51 9.74 -5.08 -25.27
C PHE A 51 10.11 -3.69 -25.81
N GLU A 52 9.15 -2.77 -25.79
CA GLU A 52 9.33 -1.38 -26.19
C GLU A 52 9.00 -0.46 -25.02
N THR A 53 9.75 -0.43 -23.98
CA THR A 53 9.48 0.23 -22.69
C THR A 53 9.07 1.71 -22.75
N THR A 54 9.00 2.28 -23.96
CA THR A 54 8.51 3.64 -24.23
C THR A 54 7.05 3.68 -24.74
N ASN A 55 6.48 2.55 -25.17
CA ASN A 55 5.10 2.47 -25.62
C ASN A 55 4.18 2.22 -24.42
N VAL A 56 3.22 3.12 -24.20
CA VAL A 56 2.40 3.13 -22.97
C VAL A 56 0.93 3.19 -23.34
N ALA A 57 0.12 2.29 -22.79
CA ALA A 57 -1.33 2.40 -22.80
C ALA A 57 -1.81 3.54 -21.91
N ALA A 58 -2.97 4.13 -22.23
CA ALA A 58 -3.51 5.24 -21.48
C ALA A 58 -3.78 4.89 -20.01
N GLY A 59 -3.33 5.75 -19.13
CA GLY A 59 -3.70 5.78 -17.73
C GLY A 59 -4.57 7.00 -17.43
N THR A 60 -5.36 6.93 -16.37
CA THR A 60 -6.18 8.04 -15.89
C THR A 60 -5.93 8.27 -14.42
N THR A 61 -5.66 9.51 -14.02
CA THR A 61 -5.35 9.87 -12.64
C THR A 61 -6.45 10.73 -12.02
N TRP A 62 -6.91 10.37 -10.83
CA TRP A 62 -7.71 11.21 -9.97
C TRP A 62 -6.83 11.79 -8.86
N SER A 63 -7.12 13.04 -8.45
CA SER A 63 -6.41 13.70 -7.37
C SER A 63 -7.38 14.41 -6.43
N SER A 64 -7.11 14.36 -5.13
CA SER A 64 -7.86 15.08 -4.10
C SER A 64 -7.81 16.60 -4.27
N LEU A 65 -6.81 17.14 -4.97
CA LEU A 65 -6.65 18.57 -5.20
C LEU A 65 -7.65 19.11 -6.23
N THR A 66 -7.93 18.34 -7.28
CA THR A 66 -8.85 18.74 -8.35
C THR A 66 -10.23 18.11 -8.20
N SER A 67 -10.30 16.99 -7.44
CA SER A 67 -11.49 16.16 -7.31
C SER A 67 -12.08 15.69 -8.64
N ALA A 68 -11.29 15.74 -9.71
CA ALA A 68 -11.67 15.35 -11.08
C ALA A 68 -10.60 14.45 -11.70
N PRO A 69 -11.00 13.45 -12.50
CA PRO A 69 -10.07 12.63 -13.26
C PRO A 69 -9.38 13.42 -14.37
N THR A 70 -8.10 13.11 -14.61
CA THR A 70 -7.29 13.66 -15.70
C THR A 70 -6.78 12.53 -16.58
N SER A 71 -7.01 12.61 -17.87
CA SER A 71 -6.52 11.66 -18.88
C SER A 71 -5.87 12.43 -20.05
N PRO A 72 -4.68 12.02 -20.54
CA PRO A 72 -3.82 10.97 -19.99
C PRO A 72 -3.32 11.27 -18.58
N ALA A 73 -2.86 10.24 -17.86
CA ALA A 73 -2.31 10.39 -16.52
C ALA A 73 -1.14 11.39 -16.52
N PRO A 74 -1.13 12.44 -15.65
CA PRO A 74 -0.04 13.37 -15.56
C PRO A 74 1.18 12.68 -14.95
N ALA A 75 2.39 13.11 -15.32
CA ALA A 75 3.62 12.57 -14.75
C ALA A 75 3.76 12.85 -13.24
N SER A 76 3.10 13.90 -12.74
CA SER A 76 3.10 14.23 -11.31
C SER A 76 1.89 15.06 -10.89
N VAL A 77 1.54 14.96 -9.62
CA VAL A 77 0.55 15.81 -8.93
C VAL A 77 1.28 16.63 -7.87
N THR A 78 1.03 17.94 -7.83
CA THR A 78 1.74 18.84 -6.90
C THR A 78 0.76 19.50 -5.94
N GLY A 79 0.95 19.29 -4.64
CA GLY A 79 0.29 20.02 -3.57
C GLY A 79 1.09 21.26 -3.18
N THR A 80 0.39 22.33 -2.81
CA THR A 80 0.97 23.60 -2.38
C THR A 80 0.43 23.99 -1.01
N GLY A 81 1.16 24.87 -0.30
CA GLY A 81 0.70 25.39 0.99
C GLY A 81 0.61 24.33 2.10
N GLY A 82 1.43 23.28 2.05
CA GLY A 82 1.42 22.19 3.04
C GLY A 82 0.37 21.11 2.81
N ALA A 83 -0.48 21.25 1.79
CA ALA A 83 -1.45 20.20 1.43
C ALA A 83 -0.72 18.99 0.83
N ILE A 84 -0.91 17.82 1.42
CA ILE A 84 -0.42 16.54 0.90
C ILE A 84 -1.53 15.97 0.02
N PRO A 85 -1.33 15.89 -1.31
CA PRO A 85 -2.34 15.35 -2.19
C PRO A 85 -2.46 13.84 -2.02
N THR A 86 -3.68 13.33 -2.12
CA THR A 86 -3.95 11.93 -2.38
C THR A 86 -4.26 11.79 -3.86
N ALA A 87 -3.60 10.88 -4.56
CA ALA A 87 -3.84 10.66 -5.98
C ALA A 87 -3.75 9.18 -6.35
N LEU A 88 -4.66 8.77 -7.22
CA LEU A 88 -4.81 7.41 -7.71
C LEU A 88 -4.69 7.42 -9.24
N THR A 89 -3.85 6.54 -9.79
CA THR A 89 -3.82 6.25 -11.22
C THR A 89 -4.45 4.89 -11.49
N LEU A 90 -5.47 4.85 -12.34
CA LEU A 90 -5.93 3.63 -12.98
C LEU A 90 -5.18 3.43 -14.28
N ALA A 91 -4.65 2.23 -14.47
CA ALA A 91 -3.93 1.81 -15.66
C ALA A 91 -4.38 0.41 -16.06
N GLY A 92 -4.46 0.12 -17.37
CA GLY A 92 -4.88 -1.21 -17.81
C GLY A 92 -5.24 -1.26 -19.30
N GLN A 93 -5.68 -2.42 -19.70
CA GLN A 93 -6.26 -2.69 -21.03
C GLN A 93 -7.38 -3.72 -20.91
N GLY A 94 -8.46 -3.52 -21.66
CA GLY A 94 -9.60 -4.44 -21.66
C GLY A 94 -9.38 -5.72 -22.46
N GLY A 95 -8.30 -5.81 -23.23
CA GLY A 95 -7.96 -6.94 -24.09
C GLY A 95 -6.49 -6.93 -24.49
N GLY A 96 -6.07 -7.85 -25.36
CA GLY A 96 -4.67 -8.01 -25.79
C GLY A 96 -3.82 -8.79 -24.79
N GLU A 97 -2.52 -8.87 -25.07
CA GLU A 97 -1.56 -9.65 -24.25
C GLU A 97 -1.33 -9.05 -22.86
N LEU A 98 -1.53 -7.75 -22.73
CA LEU A 98 -1.35 -7.01 -21.49
C LEU A 98 -2.68 -6.68 -20.79
N ALA A 99 -3.76 -7.45 -21.13
CA ALA A 99 -5.08 -7.25 -20.52
C ALA A 99 -4.98 -7.29 -18.99
N GLY A 100 -5.59 -6.30 -18.33
CA GLY A 100 -5.57 -6.18 -16.87
C GLY A 100 -6.05 -4.82 -16.42
N LEU A 101 -6.35 -4.69 -15.14
CA LEU A 101 -6.72 -3.46 -14.48
C LEU A 101 -5.87 -3.30 -13.22
N SER A 102 -5.26 -2.14 -13.08
CA SER A 102 -4.44 -1.81 -11.92
C SER A 102 -4.79 -0.44 -11.36
N ALA A 103 -4.86 -0.35 -10.06
CA ALA A 103 -5.02 0.88 -9.32
C ALA A 103 -3.80 1.09 -8.43
N VAL A 104 -3.04 2.14 -8.68
CA VAL A 104 -1.84 2.45 -7.90
C VAL A 104 -1.83 3.92 -7.47
N GLY A 105 -1.29 4.18 -6.29
CA GLY A 105 -1.10 5.54 -5.81
C GLY A 105 -0.02 6.28 -6.59
N CYS A 106 -0.22 7.59 -6.80
CA CYS A 106 0.90 8.46 -7.08
C CYS A 106 1.76 8.54 -5.82
N ALA A 107 3.06 8.35 -5.96
CA ALA A 107 3.97 8.14 -4.84
C ALA A 107 4.93 9.32 -4.66
N ALA A 108 5.26 9.61 -3.40
CA ALA A 108 6.37 10.51 -3.08
C ALA A 108 7.71 9.82 -3.43
N PRO A 109 8.70 10.58 -3.94
CA PRO A 109 10.02 10.03 -4.18
C PRO A 109 10.66 9.57 -2.87
N ARG A 110 11.32 8.40 -2.91
CA ARG A 110 12.01 7.78 -1.77
C ARG A 110 13.43 7.40 -2.16
N THR A 111 14.33 7.41 -1.19
CA THR A 111 15.72 6.99 -1.39
C THR A 111 15.91 5.48 -1.23
N SER A 112 14.97 4.78 -0.60
CA SER A 112 14.97 3.33 -0.41
C SER A 112 13.56 2.80 -0.39
N GLN A 113 13.27 1.77 -1.20
CA GLN A 113 11.97 1.14 -1.31
C GLN A 113 12.08 -0.24 -1.95
N TRP A 114 11.09 -1.08 -1.73
CA TRP A 114 11.07 -2.48 -2.15
C TRP A 114 9.83 -2.82 -2.95
N ILE A 115 9.97 -3.78 -3.86
CA ILE A 115 8.84 -4.40 -4.55
C ILE A 115 9.04 -5.91 -4.51
N ALA A 116 8.08 -6.63 -3.97
CA ALA A 116 8.13 -8.09 -3.78
C ALA A 116 7.02 -8.77 -4.59
N THR A 117 7.03 -8.61 -5.91
CA THR A 117 6.04 -9.22 -6.82
C THR A 117 6.63 -9.46 -8.19
N GLY A 118 6.07 -10.42 -8.94
CA GLY A 118 6.44 -10.73 -10.31
C GLY A 118 7.49 -11.84 -10.43
N ALA A 119 7.84 -12.16 -11.68
CA ALA A 119 8.79 -13.19 -12.06
C ALA A 119 9.44 -12.81 -13.39
N THR A 120 10.59 -13.41 -13.70
CA THR A 120 11.35 -13.22 -14.94
C THR A 120 11.67 -14.55 -15.65
N ILE A 121 10.89 -15.58 -15.32
CA ILE A 121 10.93 -16.87 -16.03
C ILE A 121 10.44 -16.74 -17.46
N SER A 122 10.68 -17.76 -18.30
CA SER A 122 10.16 -17.78 -19.67
C SER A 122 8.66 -17.49 -19.72
N GLY A 123 8.26 -16.48 -20.50
CA GLY A 123 6.90 -16.00 -20.62
C GLY A 123 6.48 -14.95 -19.57
N ALA A 124 7.29 -14.69 -18.56
CA ALA A 124 7.04 -13.64 -17.56
C ALA A 124 7.93 -12.43 -17.82
N ASP A 125 7.32 -11.24 -17.80
CA ASP A 125 8.01 -9.97 -17.93
C ASP A 125 7.77 -9.09 -16.72
N MET A 126 8.84 -8.44 -16.27
CA MET A 126 8.78 -7.39 -15.24
C MET A 126 9.41 -6.12 -15.75
N VAL A 127 8.64 -5.05 -15.77
CA VAL A 127 9.12 -3.70 -16.11
C VAL A 127 9.13 -2.84 -14.85
N LEU A 128 10.31 -2.43 -14.42
CA LEU A 128 10.47 -1.45 -13.34
C LEU A 128 10.29 -0.04 -13.90
N ILE A 129 9.33 0.68 -13.39
CA ILE A 129 9.02 2.08 -13.76
C ILE A 129 9.55 2.97 -12.64
N LEU A 130 10.50 3.82 -12.97
CA LEU A 130 11.12 4.79 -12.05
C LEU A 130 10.74 6.20 -12.48
N SER A 131 10.23 7.02 -11.58
CA SER A 131 9.88 8.40 -11.86
C SER A 131 10.56 9.35 -10.89
N ASN A 132 11.22 10.34 -11.44
CA ASN A 132 11.88 11.40 -10.68
C ASN A 132 11.11 12.73 -10.86
N PRO A 133 10.26 13.11 -9.89
CA PRO A 133 9.53 14.38 -9.97
C PRO A 133 10.41 15.58 -9.57
N GLY A 134 11.63 15.33 -9.10
CA GLY A 134 12.58 16.35 -8.64
C GLY A 134 13.24 17.15 -9.76
N PRO A 135 13.87 18.27 -9.43
CA PRO A 135 14.53 19.15 -10.40
C PRO A 135 15.95 18.71 -10.80
N THR A 136 16.49 17.67 -10.15
CA THR A 136 17.85 17.14 -10.42
C THR A 136 17.75 15.67 -10.80
N ALA A 137 18.68 15.21 -11.66
CA ALA A 137 18.77 13.79 -11.98
C ALA A 137 19.12 12.97 -10.72
N SER A 138 18.66 11.73 -10.69
CA SER A 138 18.93 10.77 -9.61
C SER A 138 19.58 9.52 -10.19
N VAL A 139 20.66 9.04 -9.55
CA VAL A 139 21.25 7.74 -9.84
C VAL A 139 20.57 6.70 -8.96
N VAL A 140 20.02 5.68 -9.61
CA VAL A 140 19.26 4.63 -8.96
C VAL A 140 20.03 3.32 -9.04
N SER A 141 20.27 2.69 -7.90
CA SER A 141 20.83 1.35 -7.77
C SER A 141 19.71 0.34 -7.52
N ILE A 142 19.72 -0.76 -8.26
CA ILE A 142 18.69 -1.79 -8.24
C ILE A 142 19.36 -3.14 -7.90
N ASP A 143 18.91 -3.74 -6.81
CA ASP A 143 19.33 -5.06 -6.35
C ASP A 143 18.17 -6.04 -6.50
N GLY A 144 18.44 -7.23 -7.05
CA GLY A 144 17.48 -8.32 -7.18
C GLY A 144 17.69 -9.38 -6.11
N TYR A 145 16.60 -9.94 -5.62
CA TYR A 145 16.56 -11.00 -4.61
C TYR A 145 15.60 -12.10 -5.05
N GLY A 146 16.03 -13.34 -4.90
CA GLY A 146 15.24 -14.52 -5.19
C GLY A 146 15.08 -15.42 -3.98
N ALA A 147 14.51 -16.61 -4.17
CA ALA A 147 14.32 -17.58 -3.10
C ALA A 147 15.66 -18.07 -2.50
N SER A 148 16.75 -18.01 -3.26
CA SER A 148 18.08 -18.43 -2.83
C SER A 148 18.96 -17.30 -2.30
N GLY A 149 18.47 -16.06 -2.29
CA GLY A 149 19.21 -14.88 -1.84
C GLY A 149 19.44 -13.83 -2.92
N PRO A 150 20.44 -12.94 -2.74
CA PRO A 150 20.77 -11.90 -3.70
C PRO A 150 21.19 -12.48 -5.07
N LEU A 151 20.64 -11.93 -6.15
CA LEU A 151 20.81 -12.45 -7.52
C LEU A 151 22.08 -11.94 -8.21
N SER A 152 22.72 -10.91 -7.67
CA SER A 152 23.98 -10.39 -8.22
C SER A 152 24.87 -9.86 -7.10
N ALA A 153 26.20 -9.97 -7.32
CA ALA A 153 27.19 -9.45 -6.37
C ALA A 153 27.30 -7.92 -6.38
N SER A 154 26.74 -7.24 -7.39
CA SER A 154 26.76 -5.78 -7.53
C SER A 154 25.44 -5.24 -8.02
N SER A 155 25.06 -4.08 -7.48
CA SER A 155 23.85 -3.35 -7.90
C SER A 155 23.93 -2.99 -9.39
N ARG A 156 22.80 -3.11 -10.08
CA ARG A 156 22.58 -2.50 -11.39
C ARG A 156 22.25 -1.02 -11.22
N GLN A 157 22.65 -0.19 -12.14
CA GLN A 157 22.45 1.27 -12.02
C GLN A 157 21.76 1.84 -13.25
N VAL A 158 20.90 2.81 -13.01
CA VAL A 158 20.26 3.63 -14.05
C VAL A 158 20.16 5.08 -13.57
N THR A 159 20.34 6.04 -14.49
CA THR A 159 20.10 7.46 -14.18
C THR A 159 18.70 7.84 -14.63
N VAL A 160 17.93 8.41 -13.70
CA VAL A 160 16.59 8.97 -13.98
C VAL A 160 16.74 10.50 -14.06
N PRO A 161 16.59 11.10 -15.25
CA PRO A 161 16.72 12.55 -15.40
C PRO A 161 15.67 13.31 -14.58
N ALA A 162 15.93 14.59 -14.35
CA ALA A 162 14.99 15.48 -13.69
C ALA A 162 13.62 15.48 -14.39
N THR A 163 12.53 15.46 -13.63
CA THR A 163 11.13 15.52 -14.12
C THR A 163 10.79 14.47 -15.18
N SER A 164 11.43 13.31 -15.11
CA SER A 164 11.32 12.23 -16.11
C SER A 164 11.01 10.88 -15.48
N SER A 165 10.55 9.96 -16.32
CA SER A 165 10.38 8.55 -15.99
C SER A 165 11.23 7.67 -16.89
N VAL A 166 11.75 6.58 -16.34
CA VAL A 166 12.54 5.56 -17.04
C VAL A 166 11.95 4.20 -16.73
N SER A 167 11.82 3.37 -17.76
CA SER A 167 11.38 1.98 -17.63
C SER A 167 12.52 1.02 -17.91
N VAL A 168 12.63 -0.04 -17.10
CA VAL A 168 13.72 -1.03 -17.18
C VAL A 168 13.11 -2.43 -17.21
N LEU A 169 13.42 -3.21 -18.24
CA LEU A 169 13.04 -4.62 -18.33
C LEU A 169 13.95 -5.44 -17.41
N LEU A 170 13.40 -5.97 -16.32
CA LEU A 170 14.16 -6.67 -15.27
C LEU A 170 14.64 -8.05 -15.71
N ALA A 171 13.94 -8.72 -16.65
CA ALA A 171 14.39 -10.00 -17.18
C ALA A 171 15.78 -9.94 -17.82
N GLY A 172 16.18 -8.80 -18.39
CA GLY A 172 17.53 -8.58 -18.90
C GLY A 172 18.60 -8.44 -17.82
N TRP A 173 18.23 -8.20 -16.57
CA TRP A 173 19.14 -8.00 -15.44
C TRP A 173 19.14 -9.18 -14.46
N PHE A 174 18.00 -9.79 -14.24
CA PHE A 174 17.73 -10.90 -13.32
C PHE A 174 16.90 -11.96 -14.05
N PRO A 175 17.52 -12.75 -14.97
CA PRO A 175 16.80 -13.75 -15.76
C PRO A 175 16.41 -14.97 -14.91
N ASP A 176 15.38 -15.68 -15.37
CA ASP A 176 14.94 -16.99 -14.88
C ASP A 176 14.55 -17.05 -13.39
N GLU A 177 14.10 -15.90 -12.83
CA GLU A 177 13.67 -15.82 -11.43
C GLU A 177 12.15 -15.99 -11.30
N ASN A 178 11.74 -17.02 -10.57
CA ASN A 178 10.33 -17.30 -10.33
C ASN A 178 9.73 -16.41 -9.23
N SER A 179 10.55 -16.03 -8.26
CA SER A 179 10.14 -15.24 -7.08
C SER A 179 11.05 -14.03 -6.92
N LEU A 180 10.93 -13.07 -7.85
CA LEU A 180 11.78 -11.88 -7.84
C LEU A 180 11.24 -10.83 -6.86
N ALA A 181 12.14 -10.29 -6.04
CA ALA A 181 11.97 -9.04 -5.33
C ALA A 181 13.09 -8.08 -5.71
N VAL A 182 12.78 -6.77 -5.71
CA VAL A 182 13.77 -5.75 -6.04
C VAL A 182 13.84 -4.69 -4.95
N HIS A 183 15.06 -4.27 -4.62
CA HIS A 183 15.35 -3.13 -3.78
C HIS A 183 15.83 -1.98 -4.66
N VAL A 184 15.12 -0.87 -4.60
CA VAL A 184 15.42 0.35 -5.33
C VAL A 184 16.02 1.37 -4.37
N ARG A 185 17.27 1.75 -4.60
CA ARG A 185 17.99 2.78 -3.83
C ARG A 185 18.35 3.93 -4.74
N ALA A 186 18.00 5.13 -4.37
CA ALA A 186 18.22 6.33 -5.17
C ALA A 186 18.97 7.38 -4.36
N ASP A 187 19.82 8.15 -5.01
CA ASP A 187 20.50 9.31 -4.44
C ASP A 187 19.60 10.56 -4.44
N GLY A 188 20.12 11.65 -3.87
CA GLY A 188 19.48 12.96 -3.88
C GLY A 188 18.09 12.97 -3.28
N GLY A 189 17.11 13.43 -4.05
CA GLY A 189 15.71 13.53 -3.65
C GLY A 189 14.93 12.22 -3.73
N GLY A 190 15.56 11.15 -4.23
CA GLY A 190 14.92 9.86 -4.44
C GLY A 190 14.10 9.78 -5.73
N VAL A 191 13.44 8.65 -5.93
CA VAL A 191 12.51 8.37 -7.04
C VAL A 191 11.26 7.69 -6.50
N ALA A 192 10.16 7.75 -7.24
CA ALA A 192 9.02 6.86 -7.05
C ALA A 192 9.20 5.62 -7.95
N ALA A 193 8.75 4.46 -7.49
CA ALA A 193 8.93 3.21 -8.21
C ALA A 193 7.66 2.36 -8.22
N TRP A 194 7.40 1.72 -9.36
CA TRP A 194 6.37 0.70 -9.56
C TRP A 194 6.94 -0.43 -10.39
N VAL A 195 6.36 -1.60 -10.30
CA VAL A 195 6.65 -2.72 -11.21
C VAL A 195 5.37 -3.09 -11.94
N GLN A 196 5.46 -3.18 -13.25
CA GLN A 196 4.51 -3.93 -14.07
C GLN A 196 4.97 -5.36 -14.16
N ALA A 197 4.11 -6.29 -13.80
CA ALA A 197 4.31 -7.72 -14.01
C ALA A 197 3.29 -8.24 -15.01
N SER A 198 3.76 -8.95 -16.03
CA SER A 198 2.93 -9.63 -17.03
C SER A 198 3.37 -11.05 -17.25
N LEU A 199 2.47 -11.91 -17.64
CA LEU A 199 2.76 -13.33 -17.88
C LEU A 199 1.97 -13.85 -19.07
N MET A 200 2.65 -14.68 -19.85
CA MET A 200 2.09 -15.49 -20.94
C MET A 200 2.35 -16.97 -20.63
N ASN A 201 1.36 -17.82 -20.85
CA ASN A 201 1.54 -19.26 -20.85
C ASN A 201 1.42 -19.78 -22.29
N GLY A 202 2.54 -19.89 -22.98
CA GLY A 202 2.58 -20.08 -24.41
C GLY A 202 1.94 -18.89 -25.13
N GLU A 203 0.84 -19.12 -25.84
CA GLU A 203 0.05 -18.06 -26.51
C GLU A 203 -1.08 -17.48 -25.66
N VAL A 204 -1.28 -17.99 -24.43
CA VAL A 204 -2.40 -17.59 -23.57
C VAL A 204 -1.96 -16.48 -22.63
N PRO A 205 -2.51 -15.25 -22.77
CA PRO A 205 -2.23 -14.17 -21.84
C PRO A 205 -2.74 -14.49 -20.43
N GLN A 206 -1.92 -14.16 -19.42
CA GLN A 206 -2.24 -14.31 -18.01
C GLN A 206 -2.31 -12.97 -17.30
N GLY A 207 -2.55 -11.91 -18.05
CA GLY A 207 -2.76 -10.57 -17.55
C GLY A 207 -1.50 -9.80 -17.20
N ALA A 208 -1.67 -8.49 -17.10
CA ALA A 208 -0.67 -7.55 -16.62
C ALA A 208 -1.20 -6.74 -15.44
N THR A 209 -0.35 -6.43 -14.48
CA THR A 209 -0.71 -5.65 -13.30
C THR A 209 0.44 -4.77 -12.85
N LEU A 210 0.10 -3.63 -12.24
CA LEU A 210 1.06 -2.75 -11.58
C LEU A 210 1.07 -3.01 -10.07
N ALA A 211 2.24 -2.92 -9.47
CA ALA A 211 2.45 -2.92 -8.03
C ALA A 211 3.26 -1.69 -7.61
N SER A 212 2.82 -1.02 -6.56
CA SER A 212 3.58 0.07 -5.94
C SER A 212 4.72 -0.48 -5.10
N ALA A 213 5.80 0.29 -5.02
CA ALA A 213 6.87 0.02 -4.07
C ALA A 213 6.40 0.26 -2.63
N VAL A 214 6.98 -0.48 -1.70
CA VAL A 214 6.65 -0.47 -0.27
C VAL A 214 7.91 -0.29 0.59
N VAL A 215 7.70 0.01 1.85
CA VAL A 215 8.77 0.12 2.86
C VAL A 215 8.64 -1.06 3.81
N PRO A 216 9.76 -1.68 4.22
CA PRO A 216 9.74 -2.76 5.20
C PRO A 216 9.16 -2.30 6.55
N ALA A 217 8.44 -3.18 7.23
CA ALA A 217 7.91 -2.94 8.57
C ALA A 217 7.72 -4.25 9.34
N THR A 218 7.62 -4.17 10.67
CA THR A 218 7.38 -5.32 11.54
C THR A 218 5.91 -5.70 11.68
N SER A 219 5.01 -4.78 11.33
CA SER A 219 3.57 -5.01 11.33
C SER A 219 2.97 -4.34 10.11
N GLN A 220 2.24 -5.11 9.31
CA GLN A 220 1.64 -4.67 8.06
C GLN A 220 0.26 -5.29 7.90
N THR A 221 -0.68 -4.50 7.36
CA THR A 221 -2.01 -4.99 6.99
C THR A 221 -2.20 -4.81 5.49
N ILE A 222 -2.52 -5.87 4.78
CA ILE A 222 -2.82 -5.87 3.34
C ILE A 222 -4.31 -6.05 3.17
N LEU A 223 -4.98 -5.07 2.55
CA LEU A 223 -6.43 -5.07 2.35
C LEU A 223 -6.81 -5.53 0.94
N GLY A 224 -7.99 -6.11 0.82
CA GLY A 224 -8.62 -6.38 -0.47
C GLY A 224 -8.11 -7.61 -1.18
N VAL A 225 -7.58 -8.58 -0.46
CA VAL A 225 -7.23 -9.89 -1.02
C VAL A 225 -8.51 -10.66 -1.32
N ASP A 226 -8.64 -11.16 -2.56
CA ASP A 226 -9.80 -11.96 -2.97
C ASP A 226 -9.64 -13.41 -2.47
N PRO A 227 -10.49 -13.88 -1.56
CA PRO A 227 -10.38 -15.24 -1.03
C PRO A 227 -10.79 -16.34 -2.01
N LYS A 228 -11.44 -15.98 -3.14
CA LYS A 228 -11.82 -16.92 -4.20
C LYS A 228 -10.75 -17.12 -5.26
N GLY A 229 -9.78 -16.22 -5.33
CA GLY A 229 -8.62 -16.34 -6.22
C GLY A 229 -7.53 -17.18 -5.59
N THR A 230 -6.65 -17.75 -6.42
CA THR A 230 -5.38 -18.29 -5.94
C THR A 230 -4.45 -17.14 -5.59
N SER A 231 -4.20 -16.95 -4.31
CA SER A 231 -3.41 -15.84 -3.83
C SER A 231 -2.12 -16.30 -3.19
N LEU A 232 -1.05 -15.55 -3.44
CA LEU A 232 0.27 -15.75 -2.86
C LEU A 232 0.68 -14.49 -2.09
N LEU A 233 1.13 -14.68 -0.86
CA LEU A 233 1.85 -13.65 -0.10
C LEU A 233 3.34 -13.87 -0.29
N ARG A 234 4.04 -12.86 -0.82
CA ARG A 234 5.50 -12.86 -0.92
C ARG A 234 6.09 -11.98 0.17
N LEU A 235 7.07 -12.54 0.87
CA LEU A 235 7.79 -11.92 1.97
C LEU A 235 9.27 -11.82 1.63
N VAL A 236 9.92 -10.75 2.08
CA VAL A 236 11.38 -10.56 1.98
C VAL A 236 11.88 -9.99 3.29
N SER A 237 12.99 -10.51 3.82
CA SER A 237 13.68 -9.89 4.95
C SER A 237 14.90 -9.09 4.44
N PRO A 238 14.87 -7.75 4.54
CA PRO A 238 15.99 -6.90 4.10
C PRO A 238 17.24 -7.03 4.94
N SER A 239 17.10 -7.38 6.22
CA SER A 239 18.21 -7.37 7.19
C SER A 239 18.02 -8.42 8.28
N GLY A 240 18.86 -9.46 8.21
CA GLY A 240 18.82 -10.58 9.15
C GLY A 240 17.63 -11.52 8.90
N GLU A 241 17.67 -12.66 9.58
CA GLU A 241 16.58 -13.65 9.57
C GLU A 241 15.37 -13.09 10.34
N ALA A 242 14.17 -13.22 9.77
CA ALA A 242 12.92 -12.76 10.35
C ALA A 242 11.95 -13.92 10.59
N HIS A 243 11.36 -13.97 11.78
CA HIS A 243 10.25 -14.87 12.08
C HIS A 243 8.93 -14.15 11.83
N VAL A 244 8.10 -14.71 10.95
CA VAL A 244 6.86 -14.08 10.53
C VAL A 244 5.64 -14.89 10.95
N SER A 245 4.56 -14.18 11.28
CA SER A 245 3.25 -14.75 11.56
C SER A 245 2.20 -13.98 10.76
N VAL A 246 1.36 -14.73 10.05
CA VAL A 246 0.28 -14.18 9.23
C VAL A 246 -1.06 -14.58 9.79
N SER A 247 -1.94 -13.60 9.96
CA SER A 247 -3.34 -13.79 10.34
C SER A 247 -4.25 -13.25 9.23
N VAL A 248 -5.46 -13.77 9.19
CA VAL A 248 -6.54 -13.35 8.30
C VAL A 248 -7.60 -12.64 9.11
N ALA A 249 -8.10 -11.53 8.58
CA ALA A 249 -9.30 -10.89 9.08
C ALA A 249 -10.40 -11.01 8.02
N ASP A 250 -11.52 -11.57 8.41
CA ASP A 250 -12.71 -11.77 7.58
C ASP A 250 -14.00 -11.51 8.38
N SER A 251 -15.15 -11.96 7.91
CA SER A 251 -16.43 -11.75 8.61
C SER A 251 -16.51 -12.41 9.99
N ALA A 252 -15.66 -13.42 10.25
CA ALA A 252 -15.56 -14.09 11.54
C ALA A 252 -14.60 -13.38 12.52
N GLY A 253 -13.89 -12.36 12.06
CA GLY A 253 -12.87 -11.64 12.81
C GLY A 253 -11.46 -12.06 12.45
N VAL A 254 -10.50 -11.84 13.37
CA VAL A 254 -9.08 -12.15 13.14
C VAL A 254 -8.77 -13.57 13.60
N HIS A 255 -8.18 -14.36 12.73
CA HIS A 255 -7.73 -15.71 13.02
C HIS A 255 -6.39 -16.02 12.32
N PRO A 256 -5.58 -16.97 12.86
CA PRO A 256 -4.32 -17.34 12.23
C PRO A 256 -4.53 -17.95 10.83
N LEU A 257 -3.67 -17.60 9.88
CA LEU A 257 -3.61 -18.27 8.58
C LEU A 257 -3.06 -19.70 8.79
N PRO A 258 -3.73 -20.77 8.31
CA PRO A 258 -3.13 -22.10 8.29
C PRO A 258 -1.82 -22.12 7.53
N GLY A 259 -0.72 -22.53 8.17
CA GLY A 259 0.63 -22.44 7.59
C GLY A 259 1.21 -21.04 7.52
N GLY A 260 0.60 -20.04 8.16
CA GLY A 260 0.99 -18.65 8.15
C GLY A 260 2.18 -18.30 9.07
N GLN A 261 2.89 -19.29 9.59
CA GLN A 261 4.15 -19.07 10.32
C GLN A 261 5.32 -19.52 9.48
N GLY A 262 6.39 -18.74 9.49
CA GLY A 262 7.58 -19.04 8.73
C GLY A 262 8.79 -18.24 9.15
N THR A 263 9.95 -18.65 8.64
CA THR A 263 11.20 -17.94 8.80
C THR A 263 11.69 -17.50 7.44
N VAL A 264 12.00 -16.21 7.31
CA VAL A 264 12.55 -15.61 6.09
C VAL A 264 14.01 -15.31 6.34
N ALA A 265 14.91 -16.01 5.64
CA ALA A 265 16.33 -15.74 5.75
C ALA A 265 16.68 -14.36 5.16
N GLU A 266 17.78 -13.78 5.61
CA GLU A 266 18.22 -12.47 5.10
C GLU A 266 18.39 -12.47 3.59
N GLY A 267 17.80 -11.47 2.93
CA GLY A 267 17.91 -11.29 1.48
C GLY A 267 17.25 -12.38 0.64
N THR A 268 16.38 -13.21 1.22
CA THR A 268 15.64 -14.24 0.47
C THR A 268 14.16 -13.86 0.33
N THR A 269 13.49 -14.42 -0.67
CA THR A 269 12.05 -14.37 -0.83
C THR A 269 11.42 -15.65 -0.27
N LEU A 270 10.31 -15.49 0.46
CA LEU A 270 9.44 -16.58 0.90
C LEU A 270 8.04 -16.36 0.33
N GLU A 271 7.47 -17.41 -0.27
CA GLU A 271 6.08 -17.40 -0.74
C GLU A 271 5.20 -18.24 0.17
N MET A 272 4.08 -17.67 0.60
CA MET A 272 3.05 -18.35 1.37
C MET A 272 1.75 -18.39 0.56
N PRO A 273 1.21 -19.58 0.24
CA PRO A 273 -0.09 -19.70 -0.40
C PRO A 273 -1.19 -19.26 0.59
N LEU A 274 -2.19 -18.58 0.05
CA LEU A 274 -3.35 -18.10 0.80
C LEU A 274 -4.61 -18.91 0.50
N ASP A 275 -4.46 -20.08 -0.12
CA ASP A 275 -5.58 -20.94 -0.49
C ASP A 275 -6.30 -21.42 0.77
N GLY A 276 -7.62 -21.24 0.82
CA GLY A 276 -8.41 -21.58 1.99
C GLY A 276 -8.24 -20.64 3.19
N ALA A 277 -7.64 -19.46 2.99
CA ALA A 277 -7.46 -18.46 4.04
C ALA A 277 -8.79 -18.01 4.66
N SER A 278 -9.86 -17.96 3.87
CA SER A 278 -11.22 -17.64 4.33
C SER A 278 -12.26 -18.35 3.47
N SER A 279 -13.41 -18.65 4.06
CA SER A 279 -14.60 -19.12 3.35
C SER A 279 -15.47 -17.98 2.80
N ASP A 280 -15.14 -16.73 3.10
CA ASP A 280 -15.90 -15.57 2.70
C ASP A 280 -15.91 -15.37 1.19
N SER A 281 -16.91 -14.63 0.71
CA SER A 281 -16.99 -14.18 -0.66
C SER A 281 -16.55 -12.73 -0.84
N SER A 282 -16.33 -12.03 0.26
CA SER A 282 -15.88 -10.64 0.31
C SER A 282 -14.36 -10.56 0.45
N PRO A 283 -13.74 -9.48 -0.04
CA PRO A 283 -12.31 -9.26 0.14
C PRO A 283 -11.93 -9.25 1.62
N ILE A 284 -10.82 -9.90 1.93
CA ILE A 284 -10.27 -10.06 3.29
C ILE A 284 -9.09 -9.13 3.53
N ALA A 285 -8.66 -9.04 4.79
CA ALA A 285 -7.41 -8.40 5.16
C ALA A 285 -6.41 -9.45 5.68
N LEU A 286 -5.13 -9.26 5.35
CA LEU A 286 -4.03 -10.03 5.91
C LEU A 286 -3.26 -9.15 6.89
N ILE A 287 -2.93 -9.72 8.03
CA ILE A 287 -2.12 -9.08 9.07
C ILE A 287 -0.81 -9.85 9.14
N VAL A 288 0.28 -9.19 8.75
CA VAL A 288 1.63 -9.75 8.79
C VAL A 288 2.37 -9.12 9.95
N THR A 289 2.85 -9.94 10.88
CA THR A 289 3.68 -9.53 12.01
C THR A 289 5.01 -10.28 11.98
N SER A 290 6.07 -9.61 12.38
CA SER A 290 7.42 -10.18 12.40
C SER A 290 8.28 -9.57 13.50
N ASP A 291 9.32 -10.28 13.93
CA ASP A 291 10.31 -9.81 14.90
C ASP A 291 11.33 -8.83 14.30
N ARG A 292 11.41 -8.77 12.95
CA ARG A 292 12.23 -7.83 12.18
C ARG A 292 11.43 -7.23 11.05
N GLU A 293 11.89 -6.11 10.51
CA GLU A 293 11.26 -5.50 9.34
C GLU A 293 11.28 -6.45 8.13
N VAL A 294 10.11 -6.70 7.56
CA VAL A 294 9.91 -7.48 6.35
C VAL A 294 9.15 -6.66 5.31
N VAL A 295 9.31 -7.01 4.06
CA VAL A 295 8.50 -6.55 2.94
C VAL A 295 7.41 -7.58 2.70
N ALA A 296 6.17 -7.16 2.55
CA ALA A 296 5.04 -8.04 2.28
C ALA A 296 4.16 -7.49 1.14
N GLN A 297 3.91 -8.30 0.12
CA GLN A 297 2.96 -7.98 -0.96
C GLN A 297 2.24 -9.25 -1.41
N THR A 298 0.99 -9.10 -1.86
CA THR A 298 0.20 -10.21 -2.38
C THR A 298 0.01 -10.11 -3.88
N THR A 299 -0.07 -11.26 -4.53
CA THR A 299 -0.55 -11.41 -5.91
C THR A 299 -1.71 -12.38 -5.90
N THR A 300 -2.86 -11.96 -6.39
CA THR A 300 -4.04 -12.79 -6.57
C THR A 300 -4.24 -13.10 -8.04
N ILE A 301 -4.57 -14.35 -8.34
CA ILE A 301 -4.84 -14.87 -9.68
C ILE A 301 -6.28 -15.35 -9.70
N THR A 302 -7.09 -14.83 -10.61
CA THR A 302 -8.47 -15.27 -10.84
C THR A 302 -8.64 -15.76 -12.29
N LEU A 303 -9.48 -16.78 -12.45
CA LEU A 303 -9.80 -17.29 -13.79
C LEU A 303 -10.83 -16.36 -14.47
N GLY A 304 -10.50 -15.92 -15.67
CA GLY A 304 -11.39 -15.16 -16.54
C GLY A 304 -12.22 -16.04 -17.47
N ALA A 305 -12.78 -15.43 -18.51
CA ALA A 305 -13.53 -16.12 -19.55
C ALA A 305 -12.64 -17.10 -20.33
N PRO A 306 -13.20 -18.20 -20.89
CA PRO A 306 -12.47 -19.08 -21.79
C PRO A 306 -11.91 -18.30 -22.99
N TRP A 307 -10.61 -18.51 -23.27
CA TRP A 307 -9.94 -17.86 -24.37
C TRP A 307 -10.22 -18.58 -25.69
N ALA A 308 -10.91 -17.88 -26.62
CA ALA A 308 -11.35 -18.45 -27.90
C ALA A 308 -12.10 -19.78 -27.70
N GLN A 309 -12.06 -20.68 -28.61
CA GLN A 309 -12.68 -22.03 -28.51
C GLN A 309 -11.75 -23.05 -27.80
N ARG A 310 -10.70 -22.60 -27.12
CA ARG A 310 -9.77 -23.46 -26.39
C ARG A 310 -10.21 -23.61 -24.92
N ALA A 311 -9.85 -24.74 -24.30
CA ALA A 311 -10.19 -25.04 -22.91
C ALA A 311 -9.45 -24.14 -21.88
N SER A 312 -8.54 -23.28 -22.34
CA SER A 312 -7.76 -22.39 -21.48
C SER A 312 -8.55 -21.10 -21.21
N ALA A 313 -8.71 -20.74 -19.95
CA ALA A 313 -9.27 -19.48 -19.52
C ALA A 313 -8.20 -18.39 -19.46
N TRP A 314 -8.60 -17.13 -19.65
CA TRP A 314 -7.78 -15.99 -19.28
C TRP A 314 -7.49 -16.02 -17.78
N ILE A 315 -6.31 -15.57 -17.43
CA ILE A 315 -5.93 -15.41 -16.02
C ILE A 315 -5.78 -13.91 -15.75
N MET A 316 -6.58 -13.44 -14.80
CA MET A 316 -6.52 -12.06 -14.34
C MET A 316 -5.68 -11.99 -13.09
N ARG A 317 -4.81 -11.00 -13.01
CA ARG A 317 -3.93 -10.77 -11.85
C ARG A 317 -4.29 -9.46 -11.17
N SER A 318 -4.17 -9.45 -9.86
CA SER A 318 -4.21 -8.23 -9.07
C SER A 318 -3.13 -8.29 -7.99
N ASN A 319 -2.58 -7.14 -7.64
CA ASN A 319 -1.62 -7.00 -6.55
C ASN A 319 -2.22 -6.16 -5.44
N ALA A 320 -1.90 -6.51 -4.19
CA ALA A 320 -2.17 -5.66 -3.05
C ALA A 320 -0.90 -5.45 -2.22
N SER A 321 -0.79 -4.26 -1.69
CA SER A 321 0.34 -3.79 -0.87
C SER A 321 -0.16 -3.42 0.53
N PRO A 322 0.71 -3.26 1.53
CA PRO A 322 0.32 -2.82 2.85
C PRO A 322 -0.42 -1.48 2.85
N ALA A 323 -1.48 -1.39 3.64
CA ALA A 323 -2.26 -0.19 3.84
C ALA A 323 -1.71 0.66 4.99
N THR A 324 -1.77 1.98 4.83
CA THR A 324 -1.34 2.92 5.87
C THR A 324 -2.52 3.30 6.77
N PRO A 325 -2.37 3.33 8.10
CA PRO A 325 -3.40 3.84 8.99
C PRO A 325 -3.67 5.33 8.72
N LEU A 326 -4.95 5.72 8.74
CA LEU A 326 -5.37 7.10 8.48
C LEU A 326 -6.62 7.46 9.32
N THR A 327 -6.77 8.74 9.62
CA THR A 327 -7.96 9.31 10.26
C THR A 327 -8.79 10.14 9.29
N GLU A 328 -8.17 10.68 8.24
CA GLU A 328 -8.84 11.50 7.23
C GLU A 328 -8.27 11.22 5.85
N ALA A 329 -9.13 11.18 4.84
CA ALA A 329 -8.73 11.12 3.43
C ALA A 329 -9.84 11.67 2.53
N MET A 330 -9.44 12.22 1.38
CA MET A 330 -10.35 12.42 0.24
C MET A 330 -10.35 11.16 -0.63
N ILE A 331 -11.52 10.71 -1.01
CA ILE A 331 -11.70 9.55 -1.88
C ILE A 331 -12.51 9.92 -3.13
N PRO A 332 -12.21 9.30 -4.30
CA PRO A 332 -13.02 9.48 -5.50
C PRO A 332 -14.40 8.84 -5.33
N GLY A 333 -15.38 9.36 -6.05
CA GLY A 333 -16.72 8.79 -6.08
C GLY A 333 -16.86 7.60 -7.03
N ALA A 334 -17.89 6.79 -6.81
CA ALA A 334 -18.17 5.61 -7.64
C ALA A 334 -18.33 5.96 -9.13
N GLY A 335 -19.02 7.04 -9.46
CA GLY A 335 -19.19 7.52 -10.84
C GLY A 335 -17.85 7.91 -11.49
N GLN A 336 -16.95 8.55 -10.73
CA GLN A 336 -15.63 8.93 -11.23
C GLN A 336 -14.77 7.70 -11.51
N LEU A 337 -14.75 6.73 -10.57
CA LEU A 337 -14.02 5.47 -10.75
C LEU A 337 -14.56 4.66 -11.92
N SER A 338 -15.87 4.61 -12.10
CA SER A 338 -16.52 3.96 -13.26
C SER A 338 -16.07 4.58 -14.57
N ALA A 339 -16.09 5.92 -14.69
CA ALA A 339 -15.66 6.63 -15.88
C ALA A 339 -14.17 6.40 -16.18
N MET A 340 -13.30 6.46 -15.16
CA MET A 340 -11.86 6.18 -15.29
C MET A 340 -11.62 4.75 -15.78
N THR A 341 -12.26 3.76 -15.14
CA THR A 341 -12.14 2.34 -15.47
C THR A 341 -12.57 2.07 -16.91
N THR A 342 -13.73 2.62 -17.31
CA THR A 342 -14.22 2.49 -18.68
C THR A 342 -13.26 3.14 -19.69
N SER A 343 -12.75 4.33 -19.40
CA SER A 343 -11.81 5.04 -20.28
C SER A 343 -10.53 4.24 -20.49
N VAL A 344 -9.95 3.68 -19.42
CA VAL A 344 -8.70 2.91 -19.48
C VAL A 344 -8.90 1.59 -20.23
N LEU A 345 -9.95 0.83 -19.91
CA LEU A 345 -10.18 -0.49 -20.48
C LEU A 345 -10.72 -0.44 -21.92
N SER A 346 -11.31 0.68 -22.36
CA SER A 346 -11.76 0.87 -23.75
C SER A 346 -10.66 1.40 -24.68
N SER A 347 -9.46 1.67 -24.16
CA SER A 347 -8.33 2.11 -24.97
C SER A 347 -7.84 0.99 -25.92
N THR A 348 -7.24 1.39 -27.05
CA THR A 348 -6.66 0.42 -27.99
C THR A 348 -5.55 -0.37 -27.30
N PRO A 349 -5.60 -1.71 -27.29
CA PRO A 349 -4.57 -2.53 -26.67
C PRO A 349 -3.20 -2.34 -27.33
N ILE A 350 -2.16 -2.21 -26.52
CA ILE A 350 -0.79 -2.46 -26.94
C ILE A 350 -0.65 -3.97 -27.17
N ARG A 351 0.04 -4.41 -28.20
CA ARG A 351 0.27 -5.82 -28.50
C ARG A 351 -1.04 -6.62 -28.57
N ALA A 352 -1.96 -6.13 -29.38
CA ALA A 352 -3.20 -6.86 -29.67
C ALA A 352 -2.87 -8.11 -30.49
N THR A 353 -3.13 -9.30 -29.95
CA THR A 353 -3.23 -10.50 -30.78
C THR A 353 -4.54 -10.46 -31.59
N SER A 354 -4.58 -11.06 -32.79
CA SER A 354 -5.77 -11.16 -33.59
C SER A 354 -6.98 -11.83 -32.92
N LEU A 355 -6.78 -12.37 -31.73
CA LEU A 355 -7.74 -13.19 -30.98
C LEU A 355 -8.34 -12.47 -29.78
N ALA A 356 -7.85 -11.28 -29.40
CA ALA A 356 -8.19 -10.60 -28.15
C ALA A 356 -8.42 -9.09 -28.34
N THR A 357 -8.91 -8.66 -29.47
CA THR A 357 -9.11 -7.25 -29.81
C THR A 357 -10.37 -6.63 -29.19
N ASP A 358 -11.25 -7.44 -28.60
CA ASP A 358 -12.49 -6.93 -28.02
C ASP A 358 -12.22 -6.38 -26.62
N SER A 359 -12.19 -5.05 -26.51
CA SER A 359 -11.95 -4.29 -25.26
C SER A 359 -13.26 -3.82 -24.61
N GLY A 360 -14.38 -4.49 -24.88
CA GLY A 360 -15.68 -4.08 -24.36
C GLY A 360 -15.78 -4.20 -22.84
N VAL A 361 -16.13 -3.10 -22.17
CA VAL A 361 -16.49 -3.06 -20.75
C VAL A 361 -18.01 -3.12 -20.64
N SER A 362 -18.54 -4.15 -19.98
CA SER A 362 -19.99 -4.35 -19.80
C SER A 362 -20.52 -3.78 -18.47
N ALA A 363 -19.72 -3.83 -17.43
CA ALA A 363 -20.07 -3.30 -16.13
C ALA A 363 -18.82 -2.88 -15.34
N THR A 364 -18.98 -1.89 -14.47
CA THR A 364 -17.94 -1.48 -13.51
C THR A 364 -18.54 -1.40 -12.13
N SER A 365 -17.76 -1.69 -11.09
CA SER A 365 -18.14 -1.50 -9.71
C SER A 365 -16.96 -1.00 -8.88
N ALA A 366 -17.26 -0.20 -7.87
CA ALA A 366 -16.27 0.26 -6.91
C ALA A 366 -16.88 0.28 -5.52
N SER A 367 -16.14 -0.18 -4.53
CA SER A 367 -16.54 -0.23 -3.13
C SER A 367 -15.38 0.20 -2.24
N LEU A 368 -15.71 0.70 -1.06
CA LEU A 368 -14.73 1.05 -0.03
C LEU A 368 -14.65 -0.07 1.01
N LEU A 369 -13.47 -0.64 1.18
CA LEU A 369 -13.16 -1.60 2.22
C LEU A 369 -12.53 -0.87 3.40
N LEU A 370 -13.16 -0.98 4.56
CA LEU A 370 -12.72 -0.36 5.81
C LEU A 370 -12.26 -1.45 6.78
N TYR A 371 -11.18 -1.19 7.48
CA TYR A 371 -10.66 -2.09 8.50
C TYR A 371 -10.16 -1.30 9.71
N ALA A 372 -10.69 -1.62 10.88
CA ALA A 372 -10.20 -1.12 12.16
C ALA A 372 -9.37 -2.25 12.81
N PRO A 373 -8.07 -2.02 13.14
CA PRO A 373 -7.28 -3.03 13.84
C PRO A 373 -7.94 -3.44 15.16
N ALA A 374 -7.78 -4.69 15.58
CA ALA A 374 -8.38 -5.21 16.82
C ALA A 374 -7.96 -4.42 18.07
N ASP A 375 -6.74 -3.88 18.06
CA ASP A 375 -6.19 -3.04 19.16
C ASP A 375 -6.80 -1.63 19.21
N ALA A 376 -7.49 -1.19 18.16
CA ALA A 376 -8.16 0.12 18.13
C ALA A 376 -9.30 0.23 19.16
N ALA A 377 -9.89 -0.88 19.54
CA ALA A 377 -10.91 -0.95 20.60
C ALA A 377 -10.37 -0.53 21.98
N ALA A 378 -9.11 -0.87 22.30
CA ALA A 378 -8.46 -0.49 23.53
C ALA A 378 -8.18 1.03 23.60
N ALA A 379 -7.83 1.64 22.47
CA ALA A 379 -7.56 3.09 22.37
C ALA A 379 -8.86 3.92 22.50
N SER A 380 -10.00 3.42 22.00
CA SER A 380 -11.30 4.10 22.13
C SER A 380 -11.84 4.05 23.57
N ALA A 381 -11.64 2.94 24.27
CA ALA A 381 -12.05 2.80 25.68
C ALA A 381 -11.30 3.76 26.62
N ILE A 382 -10.04 4.12 26.28
CA ILE A 382 -9.25 5.06 27.09
C ILE A 382 -9.72 6.52 26.90
N GLN A 383 -10.35 6.86 25.76
CA GLN A 383 -10.87 8.22 25.53
C GLN A 383 -12.24 8.48 26.16
N GLU A 384 -13.03 7.45 26.48
CA GLU A 384 -14.30 7.61 27.19
C GLU A 384 -14.16 7.77 28.71
N GLU A 385 -13.04 7.40 29.30
CA GLU A 385 -12.73 7.67 30.73
C GLU A 385 -12.11 9.04 30.95
N THR A 386 -12.82 10.12 30.63
CA THR A 386 -12.58 11.42 31.26
C THR A 386 -13.14 11.36 32.68
N PRO A 387 -12.34 11.61 33.72
CA PRO A 387 -12.82 11.43 35.09
C PRO A 387 -13.92 12.44 35.41
N ARG A 388 -15.15 11.96 35.53
CA ARG A 388 -16.16 12.65 36.33
C ARG A 388 -15.65 12.69 37.76
N SER A 389 -15.42 13.89 38.26
CA SER A 389 -15.06 14.19 39.64
C SER A 389 -15.86 13.33 40.61
N ALA A 390 -15.12 12.54 41.37
CA ALA A 390 -15.64 11.70 42.45
C ALA A 390 -16.24 12.56 43.55
N GLN A 391 -17.52 12.41 43.78
CA GLN A 391 -18.20 12.82 44.99
C GLN A 391 -18.23 11.61 45.93
N PRO A 392 -17.81 11.70 47.20
CA PRO A 392 -17.80 10.54 48.07
C PRO A 392 -19.19 10.28 48.64
N GLY A 393 -19.67 9.07 48.48
CA GLY A 393 -20.89 8.56 49.12
C GLY A 393 -20.60 7.21 49.80
N PRO A 394 -21.37 6.79 50.82
CA PRO A 394 -20.90 5.96 51.93
C PRO A 394 -20.89 4.46 51.66
N SER A 395 -20.04 3.76 52.41
CA SER A 395 -19.83 2.33 52.53
C SER A 395 -21.09 1.49 52.64
N ALA A 396 -21.15 0.39 51.87
CA ALA A 396 -21.97 -0.79 52.16
C ALA A 396 -21.15 -2.05 51.91
N THR A 397 -21.22 -2.94 52.89
CA THR A 397 -20.56 -4.24 53.04
C THR A 397 -21.03 -5.26 52.01
N PRO A 398 -20.23 -6.32 51.73
CA PRO A 398 -20.56 -7.34 50.74
C PRO A 398 -21.38 -8.49 51.34
N ASP A 399 -22.43 -8.89 50.64
CA ASP A 399 -23.10 -10.16 50.86
C ASP A 399 -22.70 -11.21 49.80
N ILE A 400 -22.24 -12.32 50.31
CA ILE A 400 -21.83 -13.55 49.61
C ILE A 400 -23.05 -14.47 49.49
N TRP A 401 -23.13 -15.20 48.37
CA TRP A 401 -23.97 -16.36 48.07
C TRP A 401 -25.25 -16.16 47.25
N ALA A 402 -25.14 -16.64 45.99
CA ALA A 402 -26.15 -17.50 45.37
C ALA A 402 -25.59 -18.21 44.11
N SER A 403 -25.69 -19.51 44.12
CA SER A 403 -25.31 -20.47 43.08
C SER A 403 -26.32 -20.51 41.91
N PRO A 404 -25.91 -21.13 40.76
CA PRO A 404 -26.66 -21.12 39.51
C PRO A 404 -27.64 -22.29 39.37
N SER A 405 -28.62 -22.13 38.51
CA SER A 405 -29.44 -23.24 37.97
C SER A 405 -29.63 -23.09 36.45
N PRO A 406 -29.66 -24.20 35.71
CA PRO A 406 -29.69 -24.24 34.25
C PRO A 406 -31.10 -24.48 33.69
N THR A 407 -31.40 -23.95 32.50
CA THR A 407 -32.49 -24.47 31.64
C THR A 407 -32.17 -24.17 30.19
N SER A 408 -31.88 -25.17 29.46
CA SER A 408 -32.62 -25.96 28.45
C SER A 408 -32.86 -25.31 27.10
N GLN A 409 -32.32 -26.00 26.12
CA GLN A 409 -32.46 -25.91 24.67
C GLN A 409 -33.90 -25.83 24.16
N SER A 410 -34.10 -25.15 23.05
CA SER A 410 -34.94 -25.65 21.96
C SER A 410 -34.57 -24.99 20.64
N GLY A 411 -34.28 -25.84 19.65
CA GLY A 411 -33.97 -25.43 18.29
C GLY A 411 -35.23 -25.08 17.50
N ALA A 412 -35.03 -24.28 16.47
CA ALA A 412 -35.90 -24.23 15.28
C ALA A 412 -35.10 -23.75 14.08
N SER A 413 -34.95 -24.65 13.10
CA SER A 413 -34.55 -24.36 11.73
C SER A 413 -35.63 -23.51 11.07
N GLN A 414 -35.21 -22.46 10.36
CA GLN A 414 -35.98 -21.91 9.24
C GLN A 414 -35.05 -21.38 8.14
N SER A 415 -35.16 -22.05 7.01
CA SER A 415 -34.74 -21.61 5.68
C SER A 415 -35.65 -20.46 5.20
N GLY A 416 -35.10 -19.48 4.48
CA GLY A 416 -35.93 -18.67 3.62
C GLY A 416 -35.46 -17.25 3.37
N ALA A 417 -35.20 -17.00 2.09
CA ALA A 417 -35.43 -15.75 1.38
C ALA A 417 -34.47 -14.57 1.62
N LEU A 418 -33.70 -14.31 0.58
CA LEU A 418 -33.14 -13.00 0.22
C LEU A 418 -34.25 -11.95 0.19
N GLN A 419 -34.15 -10.96 1.03
CA GLN A 419 -34.91 -9.71 0.90
C GLN A 419 -33.96 -8.53 1.02
N ASP A 420 -34.01 -7.68 0.01
CA ASP A 420 -33.46 -6.32 0.00
C ASP A 420 -33.88 -5.59 1.29
N ALA A 421 -32.91 -5.35 2.17
CA ALA A 421 -33.13 -4.50 3.34
C ALA A 421 -32.44 -3.14 3.14
N GLN A 422 -33.16 -2.21 2.54
CA GLN A 422 -32.98 -0.80 2.86
C GLN A 422 -33.43 -0.61 4.32
N SER A 423 -32.51 -0.61 5.25
CA SER A 423 -32.81 -0.24 6.64
C SER A 423 -32.09 1.06 7.02
N SER A 424 -32.83 2.15 6.95
CA SER A 424 -32.66 3.28 7.87
C SER A 424 -33.02 2.81 9.28
N GLY A 425 -32.09 2.19 9.97
CA GLY A 425 -32.25 1.70 11.34
C GLY A 425 -31.02 2.08 12.15
N THR A 426 -31.26 2.77 13.26
CA THR A 426 -30.30 3.04 14.34
C THR A 426 -29.75 1.71 14.83
N SER A 427 -28.65 1.26 14.24
CA SER A 427 -27.96 0.04 14.69
C SER A 427 -27.31 0.33 16.02
N ALA A 428 -27.66 -0.45 17.04
CA ALA A 428 -26.96 -0.45 18.32
C ALA A 428 -25.46 -0.66 18.05
N SER A 429 -24.63 0.30 18.46
CA SER A 429 -23.18 0.24 18.27
C SER A 429 -22.64 -0.98 18.99
N THR A 430 -21.99 -1.89 18.26
CA THR A 430 -21.16 -2.95 18.84
C THR A 430 -20.13 -2.26 19.74
N PRO A 431 -19.95 -2.71 21.01
CA PRO A 431 -18.94 -2.11 21.88
C PRO A 431 -17.56 -2.10 21.21
N GLY A 432 -16.93 -0.93 21.15
CA GLY A 432 -15.61 -0.75 20.52
C GLY A 432 -15.62 -0.54 19.00
N ALA A 433 -16.79 -0.43 18.35
CA ALA A 433 -16.85 -0.11 16.92
C ALA A 433 -16.35 1.30 16.64
N VAL A 434 -15.52 1.45 15.61
CA VAL A 434 -14.98 2.74 15.16
C VAL A 434 -15.98 3.42 14.24
N ALA A 435 -16.33 4.68 14.55
CA ALA A 435 -17.19 5.46 13.70
C ALA A 435 -16.39 6.07 12.54
N VAL A 436 -16.79 5.76 11.32
CA VAL A 436 -16.21 6.28 10.08
C VAL A 436 -17.27 7.06 9.33
N ARG A 437 -16.97 8.31 8.99
CA ARG A 437 -17.86 9.18 8.22
C ARG A 437 -17.41 9.24 6.78
N VAL A 438 -18.31 8.93 5.85
CA VAL A 438 -18.05 8.94 4.40
C VAL A 438 -19.24 9.61 3.71
N GLY A 439 -19.02 10.70 2.99
CA GLY A 439 -20.06 11.39 2.22
C GLY A 439 -21.29 11.77 3.06
N GLY A 440 -21.09 12.15 4.33
CA GLY A 440 -22.18 12.52 5.26
C GLY A 440 -22.89 11.34 5.95
N ARG A 441 -22.50 10.09 5.65
CA ARG A 441 -23.02 8.87 6.30
C ARG A 441 -22.01 8.39 7.35
N THR A 442 -22.49 7.95 8.52
CA THR A 442 -21.66 7.31 9.55
C THR A 442 -21.80 5.80 9.44
N ILE A 443 -20.68 5.13 9.42
CA ILE A 443 -20.53 3.67 9.31
C ILE A 443 -19.78 3.22 10.56
N TYR A 444 -20.25 2.20 11.23
CA TYR A 444 -19.59 1.62 12.40
C TYR A 444 -18.82 0.37 11.97
N VAL A 445 -17.49 0.41 12.09
CA VAL A 445 -16.58 -0.66 11.72
C VAL A 445 -16.19 -1.43 12.98
N ALA A 446 -16.54 -2.70 13.03
CA ALA A 446 -16.16 -3.58 14.13
C ALA A 446 -14.63 -3.85 14.08
N PRO A 447 -13.90 -3.74 15.20
CA PRO A 447 -12.47 -4.04 15.24
C PRO A 447 -12.19 -5.48 14.77
N GLY A 448 -11.17 -5.63 13.91
CA GLY A 448 -10.78 -6.91 13.37
C GLY A 448 -11.67 -7.48 12.25
N VAL A 449 -12.72 -6.75 11.83
CA VAL A 449 -13.66 -7.22 10.78
C VAL A 449 -13.60 -6.26 9.59
N PRO A 450 -13.12 -6.70 8.41
CA PRO A 450 -13.19 -5.90 7.19
C PRO A 450 -14.65 -5.61 6.81
N THR A 451 -14.96 -4.35 6.56
CA THR A 451 -16.32 -3.90 6.24
C THR A 451 -16.35 -3.27 4.85
N LEU A 452 -17.08 -3.89 3.93
CA LEU A 452 -17.25 -3.38 2.57
C LEU A 452 -18.47 -2.47 2.51
N VAL A 453 -18.30 -1.24 2.00
CA VAL A 453 -19.35 -0.23 1.91
C VAL A 453 -19.41 0.40 0.53
N SER A 454 -20.62 0.84 0.14
CA SER A 454 -20.82 1.55 -1.12
C SER A 454 -20.19 2.94 -1.06
N LEU A 455 -19.53 3.34 -2.15
CA LEU A 455 -19.00 4.68 -2.32
C LEU A 455 -20.12 5.67 -2.65
N PRO A 456 -19.99 6.94 -2.22
CA PRO A 456 -20.76 8.04 -2.79
C PRO A 456 -20.50 8.20 -4.29
N ASP A 457 -21.45 8.76 -5.04
CA ASP A 457 -21.29 8.96 -6.50
C ASP A 457 -20.19 9.97 -6.85
N THR A 458 -19.97 10.96 -5.97
CA THR A 458 -18.97 12.02 -6.15
C THR A 458 -17.85 11.89 -5.11
N ALA A 459 -16.71 12.52 -5.41
CA ALA A 459 -15.60 12.61 -4.46
C ALA A 459 -16.06 13.15 -3.12
N SER A 460 -15.60 12.54 -2.04
CA SER A 460 -16.02 12.89 -0.70
C SER A 460 -14.89 12.72 0.32
N GLN A 461 -15.02 13.46 1.42
CA GLN A 461 -14.13 13.30 2.55
C GLN A 461 -14.56 12.09 3.37
N MET A 462 -13.58 11.29 3.76
CA MET A 462 -13.68 10.23 4.76
C MET A 462 -12.98 10.71 6.03
N SER A 463 -13.59 10.47 7.19
CA SER A 463 -12.96 10.72 8.49
C SER A 463 -13.33 9.61 9.47
N ALA A 464 -12.41 9.29 10.38
CA ALA A 464 -12.58 8.28 11.42
C ALA A 464 -12.14 8.84 12.78
N ASP A 465 -12.80 8.43 13.84
CA ASP A 465 -12.51 8.90 15.19
C ASP A 465 -11.20 8.31 15.74
N THR A 466 -10.77 7.15 15.22
CA THR A 466 -9.47 6.51 15.49
C THR A 466 -8.82 6.08 14.17
N PRO A 467 -7.49 5.88 14.11
CA PRO A 467 -6.84 5.41 12.89
C PRO A 467 -7.43 4.09 12.39
N ILE A 468 -7.82 4.07 11.13
CA ILE A 468 -8.28 2.91 10.38
C ILE A 468 -7.45 2.71 9.14
N GLN A 469 -7.58 1.55 8.52
CA GLN A 469 -7.07 1.30 7.18
C GLN A 469 -8.24 1.22 6.20
N ALA A 470 -8.03 1.77 5.01
CA ALA A 470 -9.06 1.83 3.98
C ALA A 470 -8.48 1.48 2.61
N ALA A 471 -9.27 0.80 1.79
CA ALA A 471 -8.91 0.50 0.41
C ALA A 471 -10.12 0.61 -0.51
N LEU A 472 -9.90 1.05 -1.74
CA LEU A 472 -10.90 0.97 -2.80
C LEU A 472 -10.74 -0.36 -3.52
N VAL A 473 -11.83 -1.12 -3.61
CA VAL A 473 -11.91 -2.33 -4.43
C VAL A 473 -12.66 -1.97 -5.71
N ILE A 474 -11.96 -2.01 -6.84
CA ILE A 474 -12.48 -1.60 -8.15
C ILE A 474 -12.52 -2.83 -9.04
N SER A 475 -13.63 -3.06 -9.72
CA SER A 475 -13.73 -4.16 -10.67
C SER A 475 -14.51 -3.77 -11.92
N ALA A 476 -14.22 -4.48 -13.00
CA ALA A 476 -14.87 -4.35 -14.30
C ALA A 476 -15.11 -5.72 -14.92
N ASP A 477 -16.28 -5.88 -15.52
CA ASP A 477 -16.58 -7.03 -16.34
C ASP A 477 -16.28 -6.69 -17.80
N THR A 478 -15.38 -7.47 -18.42
CA THR A 478 -14.91 -7.28 -19.79
C THR A 478 -15.14 -8.54 -20.61
N ALA A 479 -14.91 -8.44 -21.92
CA ALA A 479 -15.01 -9.59 -22.83
C ALA A 479 -14.04 -10.74 -22.46
N VAL A 480 -12.91 -10.42 -21.82
CA VAL A 480 -11.90 -11.41 -21.39
C VAL A 480 -12.13 -11.92 -19.97
N GLY A 481 -13.08 -11.35 -19.24
CA GLY A 481 -13.44 -11.74 -17.89
C GLY A 481 -13.50 -10.58 -16.89
N ARG A 482 -13.74 -10.92 -15.65
CA ARG A 482 -13.77 -9.93 -14.56
C ARG A 482 -12.35 -9.56 -14.14
N MET A 483 -12.06 -8.27 -14.23
CA MET A 483 -10.84 -7.67 -13.72
C MET A 483 -11.13 -7.00 -12.39
N SER A 484 -10.21 -7.13 -11.44
CA SER A 484 -10.31 -6.46 -10.15
C SER A 484 -8.97 -5.91 -9.73
N THR A 485 -8.99 -4.82 -8.97
CA THR A 485 -7.80 -4.20 -8.40
C THR A 485 -8.14 -3.53 -7.08
N THR A 486 -7.15 -3.38 -6.23
CA THR A 486 -7.29 -2.72 -4.93
C THR A 486 -6.31 -1.56 -4.83
N TRP A 487 -6.80 -0.41 -4.38
CA TRP A 487 -5.97 0.74 -4.05
C TRP A 487 -6.13 1.11 -2.59
N ASN A 488 -5.02 1.11 -1.84
CA ASN A 488 -5.02 1.57 -0.47
C ASN A 488 -5.19 3.08 -0.41
N VAL A 489 -6.23 3.52 0.30
CA VAL A 489 -6.45 4.92 0.56
C VAL A 489 -5.42 5.37 1.60
N GLY A 490 -4.62 6.36 1.25
CA GLY A 490 -3.64 6.89 2.18
C GLY A 490 -2.93 8.09 1.57
N THR A 491 -2.52 9.00 2.41
CA THR A 491 -1.48 9.94 2.06
C THR A 491 -0.18 9.18 2.16
N GLU A 492 0.56 9.09 1.06
CA GLU A 492 1.97 8.68 1.12
C GLU A 492 2.63 9.47 2.23
N GLY A 493 3.00 8.79 3.32
CA GLY A 493 3.51 9.44 4.53
C GLY A 493 4.76 10.25 4.23
N ILE A 494 4.57 11.51 3.91
CA ILE A 494 5.65 12.48 3.88
C ILE A 494 5.90 12.81 5.34
N SER A 495 6.83 12.08 5.94
CA SER A 495 7.31 12.39 7.28
C SER A 495 7.83 13.83 7.27
N ALA A 496 7.32 14.65 8.17
CA ALA A 496 7.88 15.97 8.41
C ALA A 496 9.38 15.78 8.71
N VAL A 497 10.23 16.41 7.89
CA VAL A 497 11.67 16.37 8.13
C VAL A 497 11.93 17.23 9.35
N THR A 498 12.14 16.62 10.51
CA THR A 498 12.63 17.30 11.71
C THR A 498 14.12 17.54 11.54
N GLY A 499 14.48 18.73 11.10
CA GLY A 499 15.88 19.19 11.05
C GLY A 499 16.21 19.98 12.32
N SER A 500 17.33 19.66 12.97
CA SER A 500 17.91 20.55 14.00
C SER A 500 18.67 21.66 13.30
N ILE A 501 18.19 22.90 13.35
CA ILE A 501 18.90 24.06 12.87
C ILE A 501 19.85 24.52 14.00
N ARG A 502 21.16 24.49 13.77
CA ARG A 502 22.13 25.17 14.62
C ARG A 502 22.18 26.64 14.20
N THR A 503 21.64 27.52 15.02
CA THR A 503 21.92 28.96 14.89
C THR A 503 23.24 29.25 15.60
N THR A 504 24.28 29.60 14.85
CA THR A 504 25.48 30.23 15.38
C THR A 504 25.21 31.72 15.44
N ASN A 505 25.13 32.30 16.67
CA ASN A 505 25.24 33.73 16.84
C ASN A 505 26.70 34.16 16.77
#